data_5708780e5d49d50d011e9ba08b6d5031
#
_entry.id   5708780e5d49d50d011e9ba08b6d5031
#
_cell.length_a   1.000
_cell.length_b   1.000
_cell.length_c   1.000
_cell.angle_alpha   90.00
_cell.angle_beta   90.00
_cell.angle_gamma   90.00
#
_symmetry.space_group_name_H-M   'P 1'
#
loop_
_entity.id
_entity.type
_entity.pdbx_description
1 polymer ?
#
loop_
_entity_poly.entity_id
_entity_poly.type
_entity_poly.pdbx_seq_one_letter_code
_entity_poly.pdbx_strand_id
1 'polypeptide(L)'
;LHSQDRAYSVGELFDWLGNTADGARQGHGKHLVFSDVQRGRAPYLPHMVLGRKPPQMLALLRDRPRRAQYEMAELMGGDIVTHSFYATAGAETVAPYGDPATIPFFCNEPLTGEVLAQVFGSNKGQPFVLRHQHSGVEVRVNPGRYGAQILRLIDGQRSFGEIFALFRATWQGKAAAPDDATLWADFAESYDTLNALERLLLRHPDAGAPLPPPQEKAG
;
A
#
# COMPACT_ATOMS: atom_id res chain seq x y z
N LEU A 1 33.45 -5.91 14.05
CA LEU A 1 33.40 -6.82 12.89
C LEU A 1 32.50 -7.97 13.27
N HIS A 2 31.29 -8.00 12.68
CA HIS A 2 30.37 -9.13 12.82
C HIS A 2 30.94 -10.28 11.97
N SER A 3 31.22 -11.40 12.62
CA SER A 3 31.83 -12.56 11.96
C SER A 3 30.87 -13.39 11.10
N GLN A 4 29.59 -13.01 11.01
CA GLN A 4 28.56 -13.73 10.28
C GLN A 4 27.47 -12.77 9.74
N ASP A 5 27.82 -11.92 8.79
CA ASP A 5 26.80 -11.22 8.02
C ASP A 5 26.26 -12.17 6.94
N ARG A 6 24.96 -12.43 6.97
CA ARG A 6 24.27 -13.26 6.00
C ARG A 6 23.18 -12.45 5.31
N ALA A 7 23.14 -12.51 4.00
CA ALA A 7 22.00 -12.03 3.23
C ALA A 7 20.82 -12.99 3.40
N TYR A 8 19.63 -12.42 3.58
CA TYR A 8 18.36 -13.17 3.63
C TYR A 8 17.51 -12.79 2.45
N SER A 9 16.91 -13.79 1.80
CA SER A 9 15.82 -13.56 0.85
C SER A 9 14.52 -13.25 1.60
N VAL A 10 13.56 -12.63 0.92
CA VAL A 10 12.24 -12.40 1.51
C VAL A 10 11.55 -13.70 1.93
N GLY A 11 11.74 -14.78 1.18
CA GLY A 11 11.24 -16.12 1.53
C GLY A 11 11.80 -16.63 2.85
N GLU A 12 13.11 -16.46 3.08
CA GLU A 12 13.76 -16.84 4.35
C GLU A 12 13.24 -15.99 5.53
N LEU A 13 12.85 -14.73 5.31
CA LEU A 13 12.21 -13.90 6.35
C LEU A 13 10.83 -14.45 6.73
N PHE A 14 10.03 -14.89 5.76
CA PHE A 14 8.76 -15.57 6.03
C PHE A 14 8.96 -16.86 6.84
N ASP A 15 9.96 -17.65 6.51
CA ASP A 15 10.27 -18.89 7.24
C ASP A 15 10.77 -18.58 8.66
N TRP A 16 11.64 -17.61 8.81
CA TRP A 16 12.18 -17.20 10.10
C TRP A 16 11.10 -16.71 11.06
N LEU A 17 10.14 -15.93 10.56
CA LEU A 17 9.03 -15.38 11.33
C LEU A 17 7.79 -16.30 11.40
N GLY A 18 7.91 -17.50 10.85
CA GLY A 18 6.88 -18.54 10.99
C GLY A 18 5.65 -18.40 10.08
N ASN A 19 5.74 -17.61 9.03
CA ASN A 19 4.70 -17.53 8.00
C ASN A 19 4.95 -18.55 6.90
N THR A 20 4.56 -19.80 7.12
CA THR A 20 4.60 -20.82 6.06
C THR A 20 3.57 -20.51 4.97
N ALA A 21 3.74 -21.12 3.78
CA ALA A 21 2.83 -20.94 2.66
C ALA A 21 1.36 -21.27 3.00
N ASP A 22 1.13 -22.12 3.99
CA ASP A 22 -0.19 -22.59 4.44
C ASP A 22 -0.72 -21.81 5.65
N GLY A 23 -0.06 -20.73 6.08
CA GLY A 23 -0.46 -19.96 7.26
C GLY A 23 -0.17 -20.65 8.60
N ALA A 24 0.48 -21.82 8.58
CA ALA A 24 0.89 -22.53 9.79
C ALA A 24 2.13 -21.86 10.41
N ARG A 25 2.12 -21.67 11.73
CA ARG A 25 3.24 -21.07 12.47
C ARG A 25 4.30 -22.14 12.79
N GLN A 26 5.41 -22.13 12.08
CA GLN A 26 6.55 -23.04 12.35
C GLN A 26 7.91 -22.33 12.42
N GLY A 27 7.95 -21.06 12.76
CA GLY A 27 9.22 -20.33 12.83
C GLY A 27 9.94 -20.43 14.18
N HIS A 28 11.25 -20.25 14.16
CA HIS A 28 12.10 -20.18 15.35
C HIS A 28 11.97 -18.88 16.13
N GLY A 29 11.43 -17.82 15.51
CA GLY A 29 11.12 -16.55 16.15
C GLY A 29 9.84 -16.68 16.96
N LYS A 30 9.95 -17.13 18.19
CA LYS A 30 8.85 -17.30 19.12
C LYS A 30 7.97 -16.05 19.14
N HIS A 31 6.76 -16.16 18.61
CA HIS A 31 5.67 -15.17 18.74
C HIS A 31 5.62 -14.00 17.74
N LEU A 32 6.54 -13.88 16.79
CA LEU A 32 6.46 -12.84 15.77
C LEU A 32 5.96 -13.40 14.43
N VAL A 33 5.10 -12.64 13.78
CA VAL A 33 4.58 -12.93 12.43
C VAL A 33 5.01 -11.79 11.52
N PHE A 34 5.52 -12.13 10.34
CA PHE A 34 5.82 -11.13 9.32
C PHE A 34 4.52 -10.44 8.90
N SER A 35 4.44 -9.14 9.15
CA SER A 35 3.27 -8.36 8.80
C SER A 35 3.37 -7.84 7.37
N ASP A 36 4.35 -6.98 7.09
CA ASP A 36 4.61 -6.50 5.74
C ASP A 36 6.02 -5.88 5.65
N VAL A 37 6.43 -5.53 4.42
CA VAL A 37 7.66 -4.78 4.19
C VAL A 37 7.46 -3.30 4.52
N GLN A 38 8.50 -2.68 5.04
CA GLN A 38 8.58 -1.25 5.32
C GLN A 38 9.02 -0.49 4.06
N ARG A 39 8.71 0.79 4.00
CA ARG A 39 9.05 1.70 2.90
C ARG A 39 8.34 1.39 1.58
N GLY A 40 7.23 0.68 1.67
CA GLY A 40 6.36 0.38 0.54
C GLY A 40 6.63 -0.96 -0.15
N ARG A 41 5.54 -1.58 -0.60
CA ARG A 41 5.53 -2.91 -1.22
C ARG A 41 5.90 -2.91 -2.70
N ALA A 42 5.99 -1.75 -3.35
CA ALA A 42 6.17 -1.69 -4.79
C ALA A 42 7.32 -2.57 -5.33
N PRO A 43 8.51 -2.63 -4.69
CA PRO A 43 9.60 -3.50 -5.13
C PRO A 43 9.30 -5.00 -4.99
N TYR A 44 8.34 -5.36 -4.15
CA TYR A 44 7.94 -6.75 -3.87
C TYR A 44 6.70 -7.20 -4.64
N LEU A 45 6.16 -6.35 -5.50
CA LEU A 45 4.98 -6.67 -6.29
C LEU A 45 5.36 -6.93 -7.75
N PRO A 46 5.22 -8.17 -8.25
CA PRO A 46 5.68 -8.53 -9.59
C PRO A 46 5.13 -7.63 -10.70
N HIS A 47 3.86 -7.23 -10.60
CA HIS A 47 3.23 -6.36 -11.59
C HIS A 47 3.79 -4.91 -11.59
N MET A 48 4.38 -4.46 -10.49
CA MET A 48 5.04 -3.16 -10.39
C MET A 48 6.50 -3.23 -10.85
N VAL A 49 7.21 -4.28 -10.49
CA VAL A 49 8.61 -4.52 -10.90
C VAL A 49 8.72 -4.77 -12.40
N LEU A 50 7.82 -5.58 -12.96
CA LEU A 50 7.81 -5.92 -14.38
C LEU A 50 7.21 -4.84 -15.28
N GLY A 51 6.48 -3.90 -14.71
CA GLY A 51 5.78 -2.89 -15.48
C GLY A 51 4.76 -3.51 -16.44
N ARG A 52 4.90 -3.21 -17.73
CA ARG A 52 3.94 -3.64 -18.77
C ARG A 52 4.20 -5.02 -19.38
N LYS A 53 5.13 -5.81 -18.83
CA LYS A 53 5.49 -7.11 -19.43
C LYS A 53 4.60 -8.24 -18.90
N PRO A 54 4.58 -9.37 -19.60
CA PRO A 54 3.45 -9.73 -20.46
C PRO A 54 2.21 -9.99 -19.60
N PRO A 55 1.00 -9.61 -20.04
CA PRO A 55 -0.24 -9.71 -19.26
C PRO A 55 -0.51 -11.10 -18.70
N GLN A 56 -0.12 -12.15 -19.42
CA GLN A 56 -0.36 -13.55 -19.03
C GLN A 56 0.45 -13.96 -17.79
N MET A 57 1.73 -13.58 -17.71
CA MET A 57 2.56 -13.89 -16.55
C MET A 57 2.12 -13.11 -15.30
N LEU A 58 1.73 -11.86 -15.47
CA LEU A 58 1.21 -11.04 -14.37
C LEU A 58 -0.11 -11.59 -13.83
N ALA A 59 -1.00 -12.10 -14.69
CA ALA A 59 -2.23 -12.76 -14.27
C ALA A 59 -1.94 -14.00 -13.42
N LEU A 60 -0.97 -14.83 -13.82
CA LEU A 60 -0.57 -16.02 -13.06
C LEU A 60 0.04 -15.69 -11.68
N LEU A 61 0.67 -14.52 -11.55
CA LEU A 61 1.32 -14.10 -10.30
C LEU A 61 0.35 -13.39 -9.36
N ARG A 62 -0.67 -12.70 -9.88
CA ARG A 62 -1.62 -11.92 -9.07
C ARG A 62 -2.38 -12.77 -8.06
N ASP A 63 -2.73 -14.00 -8.43
CA ASP A 63 -3.52 -14.92 -7.59
C ASP A 63 -2.65 -15.79 -6.68
N ARG A 64 -1.33 -15.59 -6.69
CA ARG A 64 -0.42 -16.35 -5.81
C ARG A 64 -0.43 -15.75 -4.39
N PRO A 65 -0.16 -16.60 -3.37
CA PRO A 65 0.06 -16.12 -2.01
C PRO A 65 1.10 -15.00 -1.95
N ARG A 66 0.93 -14.03 -1.04
CA ARG A 66 1.83 -12.87 -0.86
C ARG A 66 3.31 -13.26 -0.86
N ARG A 67 3.67 -14.31 -0.13
CA ARG A 67 5.03 -14.86 -0.10
C ARG A 67 5.58 -15.12 -1.50
N ALA A 68 4.84 -15.88 -2.30
CA ALA A 68 5.28 -16.26 -3.65
C ALA A 68 5.39 -15.04 -4.58
N GLN A 69 4.51 -14.04 -4.40
CA GLN A 69 4.62 -12.78 -5.13
C GLN A 69 5.90 -12.03 -4.77
N TYR A 70 6.23 -11.94 -3.49
CA TYR A 70 7.41 -11.23 -3.00
C TYR A 70 8.71 -11.93 -3.42
N GLU A 71 8.78 -13.26 -3.27
CA GLU A 71 9.93 -14.05 -3.74
C GLU A 71 10.17 -13.88 -5.25
N MET A 72 9.09 -13.90 -6.03
CA MET A 72 9.19 -13.71 -7.48
C MET A 72 9.65 -12.29 -7.83
N ALA A 73 9.12 -11.26 -7.18
CA ALA A 73 9.51 -9.87 -7.42
C ALA A 73 10.98 -9.63 -7.07
N GLU A 74 11.46 -10.19 -5.96
CA GLU A 74 12.87 -10.13 -5.55
C GLU A 74 13.79 -10.76 -6.61
N LEU A 75 13.45 -11.95 -7.09
CA LEU A 75 14.21 -12.65 -8.13
C LEU A 75 14.22 -11.91 -9.47
N MET A 76 13.12 -11.24 -9.82
CA MET A 76 12.97 -10.57 -11.10
C MET A 76 13.52 -9.14 -11.10
N GLY A 77 13.44 -8.45 -9.96
CA GLY A 77 13.92 -7.07 -9.82
C GLY A 77 15.44 -7.01 -9.60
N GLY A 78 15.95 -7.88 -8.72
CA GLY A 78 17.39 -7.91 -8.40
C GLY A 78 17.92 -6.69 -7.64
N ASP A 79 17.06 -5.71 -7.34
CA ASP A 79 17.45 -4.40 -6.80
C ASP A 79 17.26 -4.30 -5.27
N ILE A 80 16.74 -5.34 -4.63
CA ILE A 80 16.49 -5.35 -3.20
C ILE A 80 17.77 -5.74 -2.46
N VAL A 81 18.51 -4.75 -1.98
CA VAL A 81 19.77 -4.95 -1.23
C VAL A 81 19.56 -5.10 0.27
N THR A 82 18.43 -4.63 0.80
CA THR A 82 18.10 -4.66 2.23
C THR A 82 16.61 -4.84 2.42
N HIS A 83 16.24 -5.76 3.29
CA HIS A 83 14.86 -5.93 3.71
C HIS A 83 14.60 -5.15 4.99
N SER A 84 13.63 -4.24 4.94
CA SER A 84 13.04 -3.61 6.12
C SER A 84 11.59 -4.06 6.22
N PHE A 85 11.16 -4.53 7.38
CA PHE A 85 9.83 -5.14 7.52
C PHE A 85 9.24 -4.90 8.90
N TYR A 86 7.92 -5.05 8.98
CA TYR A 86 7.17 -5.07 10.22
C TYR A 86 6.88 -6.51 10.63
N ALA A 87 6.99 -6.78 11.93
CA ALA A 87 6.58 -8.03 12.53
C ALA A 87 5.67 -7.77 13.73
N THR A 88 4.65 -8.60 13.90
CA THR A 88 3.66 -8.47 14.98
C THR A 88 3.68 -9.68 15.89
N ALA A 89 3.40 -9.47 17.19
CA ALA A 89 3.21 -10.56 18.14
C ALA A 89 1.74 -11.00 18.12
N GLY A 90 1.41 -11.98 17.33
CA GLY A 90 0.05 -12.51 17.27
C GLY A 90 -0.55 -12.60 15.88
N ALA A 91 -1.87 -12.68 15.79
CA ALA A 91 -2.56 -12.67 14.51
C ALA A 91 -2.43 -11.30 13.84
N GLU A 92 -2.17 -11.30 12.54
CA GLU A 92 -2.15 -10.08 11.76
C GLU A 92 -3.56 -9.49 11.73
N THR A 93 -3.69 -8.23 12.16
CA THR A 93 -4.91 -7.44 12.02
C THR A 93 -4.63 -6.37 10.98
N VAL A 94 -5.23 -6.52 9.81
CA VAL A 94 -5.09 -5.55 8.71
C VAL A 94 -6.42 -4.83 8.56
N ALA A 95 -6.40 -3.50 8.54
CA ALA A 95 -7.57 -2.71 8.20
C ALA A 95 -7.89 -2.92 6.71
N PRO A 96 -9.03 -3.52 6.35
CA PRO A 96 -9.32 -3.91 4.99
C PRO A 96 -9.76 -2.71 4.14
N TYR A 97 -9.31 -2.68 2.88
CA TYR A 97 -9.94 -1.84 1.87
C TYR A 97 -11.34 -2.42 1.55
N GLY A 98 -12.35 -1.56 1.48
CA GLY A 98 -13.74 -1.97 1.26
C GLY A 98 -14.60 -1.96 2.52
N ASP A 99 -14.02 -1.80 3.70
CA ASP A 99 -14.77 -1.58 4.94
C ASP A 99 -15.02 -0.07 5.14
N PRO A 100 -16.28 0.37 5.18
CA PRO A 100 -16.62 1.78 5.36
C PRO A 100 -16.17 2.36 6.72
N ALA A 101 -15.89 1.53 7.73
CA ALA A 101 -15.40 1.98 9.02
C ALA A 101 -13.90 2.30 9.01
N THR A 102 -13.15 1.78 8.04
CA THR A 102 -11.70 1.98 7.92
C THR A 102 -11.36 3.44 7.62
N ILE A 103 -10.32 3.95 8.27
CA ILE A 103 -9.86 5.34 8.17
C ILE A 103 -8.60 5.41 7.32
N PRO A 104 -8.63 6.03 6.12
CA PRO A 104 -7.45 6.27 5.31
C PRO A 104 -6.64 7.45 5.85
N PHE A 105 -5.30 7.34 5.81
CA PHE A 105 -4.40 8.43 6.24
C PHE A 105 -3.10 8.42 5.42
N PHE A 106 -2.50 9.61 5.28
CA PHE A 106 -1.18 9.76 4.67
C PHE A 106 -0.09 9.59 5.74
N CYS A 107 0.91 8.76 5.45
CA CYS A 107 1.94 8.42 6.42
C CYS A 107 3.26 9.19 6.27
N ASN A 108 3.49 9.83 5.14
CA ASN A 108 4.73 10.55 4.85
C ASN A 108 4.45 12.01 4.49
N GLU A 109 4.86 12.92 5.36
CA GLU A 109 4.83 14.36 5.07
C GLU A 109 5.91 14.75 4.02
N PRO A 110 5.69 15.77 3.21
CA PRO A 110 4.57 16.72 3.22
C PRO A 110 3.36 16.30 2.34
N LEU A 111 3.17 15.02 2.07
CA LEU A 111 2.15 14.56 1.16
C LEU A 111 0.76 14.67 1.82
N THR A 112 -0.06 15.56 1.31
CA THR A 112 -1.46 15.72 1.73
C THR A 112 -2.42 15.29 0.63
N GLY A 113 -3.67 15.03 1.01
CA GLY A 113 -4.73 14.75 0.04
C GLY A 113 -4.90 15.84 -1.00
N GLU A 114 -4.74 17.10 -0.62
CA GLU A 114 -4.82 18.24 -1.55
C GLU A 114 -3.68 18.23 -2.58
N VAL A 115 -2.44 17.96 -2.16
CA VAL A 115 -1.29 17.86 -3.08
C VAL A 115 -1.50 16.73 -4.09
N LEU A 116 -1.90 15.54 -3.63
CA LEU A 116 -2.20 14.43 -4.53
C LEU A 116 -3.39 14.72 -5.43
N ALA A 117 -4.44 15.33 -4.90
CA ALA A 117 -5.60 15.71 -5.70
C ALA A 117 -5.25 16.71 -6.80
N GLN A 118 -4.33 17.65 -6.55
CA GLN A 118 -3.81 18.56 -7.57
C GLN A 118 -3.03 17.80 -8.65
N VAL A 119 -2.15 16.88 -8.26
CA VAL A 119 -1.42 16.02 -9.22
C VAL A 119 -2.39 15.19 -10.06
N PHE A 120 -3.38 14.55 -9.44
CA PHE A 120 -4.39 13.77 -10.13
C PHE A 120 -5.24 14.63 -11.07
N GLY A 121 -5.66 15.81 -10.61
CA GLY A 121 -6.44 16.76 -11.39
C GLY A 121 -5.66 17.37 -12.57
N SER A 122 -4.38 17.67 -12.38
CA SER A 122 -3.50 18.21 -13.43
C SER A 122 -3.32 17.25 -14.60
N ASN A 123 -3.38 15.95 -14.34
CA ASN A 123 -3.29 14.92 -15.38
C ASN A 123 -4.64 14.66 -16.08
N LYS A 124 -5.71 15.42 -15.76
CA LYS A 124 -7.03 15.32 -16.40
C LYS A 124 -7.60 13.90 -16.43
N GLY A 125 -7.36 13.12 -15.38
CA GLY A 125 -7.77 11.72 -15.31
C GLY A 125 -6.93 10.77 -16.17
N GLN A 126 -5.86 11.25 -16.83
CA GLN A 126 -4.96 10.38 -17.57
C GLN A 126 -3.96 9.70 -16.63
N PRO A 127 -3.60 8.45 -16.90
CA PRO A 127 -2.58 7.77 -16.12
C PRO A 127 -1.24 8.50 -16.17
N PHE A 128 -0.56 8.54 -15.01
CA PHE A 128 0.77 9.11 -14.86
C PHE A 128 1.69 8.16 -14.08
N VAL A 129 2.96 8.49 -13.96
CA VAL A 129 3.95 7.64 -13.30
C VAL A 129 4.41 8.31 -12.02
N LEU A 130 4.40 7.52 -10.93
CA LEU A 130 5.09 7.85 -9.69
C LEU A 130 6.32 6.97 -9.54
N ARG A 131 7.40 7.54 -9.04
CA ARG A 131 8.62 6.81 -8.76
C ARG A 131 8.74 6.51 -7.27
N HIS A 132 9.00 5.25 -6.94
CA HIS A 132 9.31 4.84 -5.58
C HIS A 132 10.69 5.38 -5.18
N GLN A 133 10.75 6.14 -4.08
CA GLN A 133 11.96 6.88 -3.71
C GLN A 133 13.18 6.00 -3.42
N HIS A 134 12.95 4.85 -2.80
CA HIS A 134 14.05 3.99 -2.33
C HIS A 134 14.52 2.99 -3.38
N SER A 135 13.63 2.42 -4.17
CA SER A 135 13.98 1.40 -5.17
C SER A 135 14.06 1.94 -6.60
N GLY A 136 13.57 3.17 -6.84
CA GLY A 136 13.49 3.72 -8.19
C GLY A 136 12.42 3.08 -9.08
N VAL A 137 11.66 2.11 -8.59
CA VAL A 137 10.57 1.47 -9.34
C VAL A 137 9.56 2.52 -9.77
N GLU A 138 9.22 2.52 -11.05
CA GLU A 138 8.22 3.40 -11.63
C GLU A 138 6.86 2.71 -11.64
N VAL A 139 5.90 3.30 -10.92
CA VAL A 139 4.56 2.76 -10.78
C VAL A 139 3.58 3.65 -11.52
N ARG A 140 2.81 3.05 -12.42
CA ARG A 140 1.74 3.74 -13.12
C ARG A 140 0.53 3.90 -12.21
N VAL A 141 0.07 5.13 -12.05
CA VAL A 141 -1.15 5.48 -11.32
C VAL A 141 -2.26 5.75 -12.30
N ASN A 142 -3.40 5.12 -12.09
CA ASN A 142 -4.64 5.46 -12.77
C ASN A 142 -5.53 6.23 -11.79
N PRO A 143 -5.76 7.54 -11.99
CA PRO A 143 -6.43 8.39 -11.00
C PRO A 143 -7.92 8.09 -10.83
N GLY A 144 -8.53 7.29 -11.71
CA GLY A 144 -9.96 7.12 -11.72
C GLY A 144 -10.71 8.42 -12.08
N ARG A 145 -12.03 8.36 -12.03
CA ARG A 145 -12.90 9.52 -12.29
C ARG A 145 -13.07 10.41 -11.05
N TYR A 146 -13.08 9.80 -9.88
CA TYR A 146 -13.41 10.45 -8.61
C TYR A 146 -12.20 10.53 -7.66
N GLY A 147 -11.08 9.95 -8.03
CA GLY A 147 -9.91 9.83 -7.15
C GLY A 147 -9.40 11.15 -6.60
N ALA A 148 -9.34 12.21 -7.42
CA ALA A 148 -8.91 13.53 -6.96
C ALA A 148 -9.85 14.11 -5.88
N GLN A 149 -11.16 13.94 -6.04
CA GLN A 149 -12.13 14.41 -5.05
C GLN A 149 -12.08 13.59 -3.77
N ILE A 150 -11.93 12.26 -3.87
CA ILE A 150 -11.79 11.39 -2.71
C ILE A 150 -10.52 11.74 -1.93
N LEU A 151 -9.38 11.92 -2.60
CA LEU A 151 -8.11 12.29 -1.97
C LEU A 151 -8.19 13.58 -1.16
N ARG A 152 -8.91 14.61 -1.65
CA ARG A 152 -9.12 15.86 -0.92
C ARG A 152 -9.85 15.68 0.40
N LEU A 153 -10.70 14.68 0.50
CA LEU A 153 -11.52 14.42 1.68
C LEU A 153 -10.79 13.58 2.75
N ILE A 154 -9.64 13.00 2.38
CA ILE A 154 -8.82 12.21 3.31
C ILE A 154 -8.04 13.15 4.23
N ASP A 155 -8.36 13.10 5.51
CA ASP A 155 -7.73 13.89 6.57
C ASP A 155 -7.12 13.04 7.71
N GLY A 156 -7.17 11.71 7.56
CA GLY A 156 -6.69 10.79 8.58
C GLY A 156 -7.61 10.63 9.79
N GLN A 157 -8.79 11.25 9.77
CA GLN A 157 -9.79 11.18 10.85
C GLN A 157 -11.08 10.53 10.38
N ARG A 158 -11.52 10.86 9.18
CA ARG A 158 -12.76 10.34 8.59
C ARG A 158 -12.58 8.93 8.08
N SER A 159 -13.57 8.11 8.35
CA SER A 159 -13.71 6.79 7.71
C SER A 159 -14.10 6.94 6.24
N PHE A 160 -13.92 5.88 5.45
CA PHE A 160 -14.39 5.87 4.06
C PHE A 160 -15.89 6.11 3.95
N GLY A 161 -16.70 5.58 4.88
CA GLY A 161 -18.14 5.84 4.89
C GLY A 161 -18.47 7.32 5.03
N GLU A 162 -17.77 8.04 5.94
CA GLU A 162 -17.93 9.48 6.12
C GLU A 162 -17.41 10.28 4.91
N ILE A 163 -16.28 9.86 4.32
CA ILE A 163 -15.72 10.46 3.11
C ILE A 163 -16.72 10.34 1.95
N PHE A 164 -17.31 9.16 1.74
CA PHE A 164 -18.27 8.95 0.65
C PHE A 164 -19.59 9.67 0.90
N ALA A 165 -20.04 9.74 2.14
CA ALA A 165 -21.21 10.54 2.50
C ALA A 165 -20.98 12.04 2.18
N LEU A 166 -19.82 12.57 2.58
CA LEU A 166 -19.44 13.97 2.31
C LEU A 166 -19.25 14.21 0.80
N PHE A 167 -18.64 13.26 0.08
CA PHE A 167 -18.53 13.31 -1.37
C PHE A 167 -19.90 13.48 -2.03
N ARG A 168 -20.89 12.66 -1.66
CA ARG A 168 -22.26 12.77 -2.20
C ARG A 168 -22.95 14.06 -1.80
N ALA A 169 -22.77 14.53 -0.57
CA ALA A 169 -23.36 15.78 -0.09
C ALA A 169 -22.82 17.01 -0.87
N THR A 170 -21.59 16.93 -1.34
CA THR A 170 -20.95 18.02 -2.12
C THR A 170 -21.00 17.80 -3.62
N TRP A 171 -21.71 16.76 -4.11
CA TRP A 171 -21.78 16.44 -5.51
C TRP A 171 -22.48 17.53 -6.35
N GLN A 172 -21.78 18.04 -7.36
CA GLN A 172 -22.27 19.07 -8.26
C GLN A 172 -22.43 18.58 -9.71
N GLY A 173 -22.36 17.26 -9.93
CA GLY A 173 -22.54 16.69 -11.26
C GLY A 173 -23.96 16.77 -11.76
N LYS A 174 -24.13 16.75 -13.11
CA LYS A 174 -25.46 16.77 -13.75
C LYS A 174 -26.24 15.47 -13.57
N ALA A 175 -25.56 14.36 -13.35
CA ALA A 175 -26.16 13.05 -13.08
C ALA A 175 -26.30 12.84 -11.57
N ALA A 176 -27.00 11.78 -11.16
CA ALA A 176 -27.05 11.36 -9.77
C ALA A 176 -25.63 11.11 -9.22
N ALA A 177 -25.45 11.37 -7.93
CA ALA A 177 -24.18 11.07 -7.26
C ALA A 177 -23.89 9.56 -7.33
N PRO A 178 -22.63 9.14 -7.48
CA PRO A 178 -22.28 7.73 -7.50
C PRO A 178 -22.57 7.07 -6.14
N ASP A 179 -22.94 5.80 -6.19
CA ASP A 179 -23.08 4.97 -4.99
C ASP A 179 -21.71 4.54 -4.44
N ASP A 180 -21.71 3.94 -3.25
CA ASP A 180 -20.49 3.50 -2.57
C ASP A 180 -19.74 2.43 -3.38
N ALA A 181 -20.45 1.49 -4.01
CA ALA A 181 -19.82 0.45 -4.81
C ALA A 181 -19.03 1.05 -6.00
N THR A 182 -19.62 2.06 -6.65
CA THR A 182 -18.95 2.80 -7.72
C THR A 182 -17.74 3.56 -7.22
N LEU A 183 -17.81 4.23 -6.05
CA LEU A 183 -16.69 4.95 -5.47
C LEU A 183 -15.55 4.01 -5.05
N TRP A 184 -15.89 2.87 -4.44
CA TRP A 184 -14.92 1.83 -4.10
C TRP A 184 -14.18 1.31 -5.33
N ALA A 185 -14.91 0.94 -6.37
CA ALA A 185 -14.33 0.41 -7.61
C ALA A 185 -13.44 1.44 -8.32
N ASP A 186 -13.86 2.69 -8.38
CA ASP A 186 -13.12 3.78 -9.04
C ASP A 186 -11.81 4.12 -8.31
N PHE A 187 -11.82 4.06 -6.98
CA PHE A 187 -10.64 4.42 -6.17
C PHE A 187 -9.68 3.26 -5.91
N ALA A 188 -10.07 2.01 -6.15
CA ALA A 188 -9.30 0.81 -5.80
C ALA A 188 -7.87 0.82 -6.37
N GLU A 189 -7.71 1.09 -7.67
CA GLU A 189 -6.40 1.10 -8.33
C GLU A 189 -5.51 2.24 -7.81
N SER A 190 -6.09 3.41 -7.56
CA SER A 190 -5.39 4.54 -6.94
C SER A 190 -4.93 4.20 -5.53
N TYR A 191 -5.81 3.59 -4.72
CA TYR A 191 -5.48 3.13 -3.39
C TYR A 191 -4.36 2.09 -3.42
N ASP A 192 -4.48 1.04 -4.21
CA ASP A 192 -3.46 -0.02 -4.30
C ASP A 192 -2.08 0.53 -4.65
N THR A 193 -2.03 1.46 -5.59
CA THR A 193 -0.78 2.11 -5.98
C THR A 193 -0.21 2.98 -4.86
N LEU A 194 -1.02 3.84 -4.25
CA LEU A 194 -0.56 4.72 -3.17
C LEU A 194 -0.19 3.92 -1.92
N ASN A 195 -0.89 2.84 -1.63
CA ASN A 195 -0.58 1.93 -0.55
C ASN A 195 0.74 1.17 -0.81
N ALA A 196 0.94 0.67 -2.03
CA ALA A 196 2.18 -0.01 -2.40
C ALA A 196 3.41 0.92 -2.33
N LEU A 197 3.21 2.23 -2.48
CA LEU A 197 4.24 3.27 -2.32
C LEU A 197 4.36 3.78 -0.88
N GLU A 198 3.61 3.20 0.08
CA GLU A 198 3.54 3.65 1.47
C GLU A 198 3.15 5.15 1.60
N ARG A 199 2.24 5.60 0.72
CA ARG A 199 1.75 6.98 0.74
C ARG A 199 0.40 7.09 1.42
N LEU A 200 -0.47 6.10 1.21
CA LEU A 200 -1.81 6.04 1.77
C LEU A 200 -1.99 4.71 2.49
N LEU A 201 -2.15 4.76 3.79
CA LEU A 201 -2.37 3.61 4.65
C LEU A 201 -3.78 3.62 5.22
N LEU A 202 -4.16 2.51 5.82
CA LEU A 202 -5.46 2.33 6.49
C LEU A 202 -5.25 2.00 7.96
N ARG A 203 -6.12 2.52 8.81
CA ARG A 203 -6.20 2.13 10.21
C ARG A 203 -7.62 1.74 10.59
N HIS A 204 -7.73 0.83 11.54
CA HIS A 204 -9.00 0.50 12.17
C HIS A 204 -9.47 1.67 13.05
N PRO A 205 -10.76 1.95 13.15
CA PRO A 205 -11.27 3.04 14.01
C PRO A 205 -10.84 2.90 15.48
N ASP A 206 -10.71 1.67 15.98
CA ASP A 206 -10.26 1.40 17.34
C ASP A 206 -8.73 1.55 17.53
N ALA A 207 -7.96 1.65 16.45
CA ALA A 207 -6.55 1.98 16.53
C ALA A 207 -6.40 3.46 16.83
N GLY A 208 -5.55 3.82 17.78
CA GLY A 208 -5.21 5.22 18.08
C GLY A 208 -4.74 5.97 16.83
N ALA A 209 -4.73 7.30 16.90
CA ALA A 209 -4.17 8.12 15.83
C ALA A 209 -2.72 7.69 15.54
N PRO A 210 -2.27 7.75 14.27
CA PRO A 210 -0.88 7.46 13.94
C PRO A 210 0.06 8.32 14.78
N LEU A 211 1.14 7.73 15.26
CA LEU A 211 2.18 8.51 15.91
C LEU A 211 2.78 9.50 14.90
N PRO A 212 3.06 10.74 15.31
CA PRO A 212 3.79 11.66 14.45
C PRO A 212 5.14 11.03 14.06
N PRO A 213 5.64 11.30 12.85
CA PRO A 213 6.96 10.83 12.46
C PRO A 213 8.01 11.28 13.50
N PRO A 214 9.03 10.45 13.76
CA PRO A 214 10.11 10.84 14.66
C PRO A 214 10.69 12.17 14.16
N GLN A 215 10.70 13.18 15.02
CA GLN A 215 11.38 14.43 14.71
C GLN A 215 12.86 14.10 14.49
N GLU A 216 13.37 14.33 13.29
CA GLU A 216 14.79 14.32 13.05
C GLU A 216 15.42 15.30 14.06
N LYS A 217 16.22 14.77 14.97
CA LYS A 217 17.03 15.62 15.84
C LYS A 217 17.91 16.45 14.91
N ALA A 218 17.62 17.75 14.84
CA ALA A 218 18.53 18.69 14.22
C ALA A 218 19.90 18.50 14.86
N GLY A 219 20.83 17.90 14.11
CA GLY A 219 22.22 17.69 14.47
C GLY A 219 23.04 18.96 14.19
#